data_d511415876f376be43dd5774af63b43a
#
_entry.id   d511415876f376be43dd5774af63b43a
#
_cell.length_a   1.000
_cell.length_b   1.000
_cell.length_c   1.000
_cell.angle_alpha   90.00
_cell.angle_beta   90.00
_cell.angle_gamma   90.00
#
_symmetry.space_group_name_H-M   'P 1'
#
loop_
_entity.id
_entity.type
_entity.pdbx_description
1 polymer ?
#
loop_
_entity_poly.entity_id
_entity_poly.type
_entity_poly.pdbx_seq_one_letter_code
_entity_poly.pdbx_strand_id
1 'polypeptide(L)'
;YVTNDCFATLKSFGANVVRLDMYTYDSGGYCTDGDRQQLETLVQNGVQYALNNDMYVIIDWHVLNEGNPNRYSDVAKTFFAKMAQQYASYNNVIYEICNEPCKGATWGDVKFYASEVIPSIRSYDKDAVILIGTPNWSRDVDEAVKDPVTGYDNIMYTLHFYAATHKEDLQNKLKSAADAGLPIFVSEFGICSADGNGQVDIDSANSWISLLDSYGISYVCWN
;
A
#
# COMPACT_ATOMS: atom_id res chain seq x y z
N TYR A 1 -4.32 8.09 15.81
CA TYR A 1 -3.23 8.23 16.78
C TYR A 1 -2.39 6.94 16.78
N VAL A 2 -1.12 7.04 16.41
CA VAL A 2 -0.19 5.91 16.41
C VAL A 2 0.29 5.68 17.84
N THR A 3 -0.31 4.72 18.55
CA THR A 3 0.07 4.34 19.92
C THR A 3 0.12 2.83 20.07
N ASN A 4 0.91 2.32 21.00
CA ASN A 4 0.99 0.87 21.26
C ASN A 4 -0.36 0.26 21.65
N ASP A 5 -1.17 0.98 22.42
CA ASP A 5 -2.50 0.52 22.85
C ASP A 5 -3.47 0.39 21.66
N CYS A 6 -3.34 1.25 20.66
CA CYS A 6 -4.11 1.14 19.42
C CYS A 6 -3.77 -0.17 18.68
N PHE A 7 -2.48 -0.50 18.55
CA PHE A 7 -2.04 -1.76 17.93
C PHE A 7 -2.49 -2.98 18.73
N ALA A 8 -2.37 -2.95 20.04
CA ALA A 8 -2.86 -4.03 20.91
C ALA A 8 -4.38 -4.23 20.76
N THR A 9 -5.14 -3.14 20.61
CA THR A 9 -6.59 -3.21 20.40
C THR A 9 -6.91 -3.82 19.02
N LEU A 10 -6.24 -3.39 17.96
CA LEU A 10 -6.41 -3.98 16.62
C LEU A 10 -6.05 -5.47 16.62
N LYS A 11 -4.95 -5.84 17.28
CA LYS A 11 -4.57 -7.25 17.46
C LYS A 11 -5.67 -8.05 18.15
N SER A 12 -6.30 -7.48 19.18
CA SER A 12 -7.40 -8.14 19.90
C SER A 12 -8.64 -8.39 19.04
N PHE A 13 -8.83 -7.60 17.99
CA PHE A 13 -9.88 -7.80 16.97
C PHE A 13 -9.47 -8.78 15.86
N GLY A 14 -8.27 -9.34 15.93
CA GLY A 14 -7.77 -10.31 14.96
C GLY A 14 -6.93 -9.72 13.82
N ALA A 15 -6.68 -8.41 13.82
CA ALA A 15 -5.78 -7.82 12.82
C ALA A 15 -4.35 -8.36 13.01
N ASN A 16 -3.66 -8.63 11.90
CA ASN A 16 -2.28 -9.08 11.89
C ASN A 16 -1.36 -8.18 11.06
N VAL A 17 -1.89 -7.11 10.50
CA VAL A 17 -1.14 -6.10 9.74
C VAL A 17 -1.73 -4.71 10.00
N VAL A 18 -0.86 -3.69 10.05
CA VAL A 18 -1.23 -2.27 10.12
C VAL A 18 -0.51 -1.54 8.99
N ARG A 19 -1.17 -0.57 8.38
CA ARG A 19 -0.60 0.31 7.37
C ARG A 19 -0.35 1.69 7.95
N LEU A 20 0.82 2.25 7.67
CA LEU A 20 1.28 3.57 8.12
C LEU A 20 1.37 4.49 6.92
N ASP A 21 0.43 5.39 6.79
CA ASP A 21 0.24 6.24 5.62
C ASP A 21 1.10 7.50 5.72
N MET A 22 2.23 7.52 5.01
CA MET A 22 3.09 8.69 4.90
C MET A 22 2.60 9.59 3.77
N TYR A 23 1.69 10.49 4.08
CA TYR A 23 1.23 11.49 3.11
C TYR A 23 2.38 12.32 2.55
N THR A 24 2.43 12.43 1.23
CA THR A 24 3.56 13.05 0.53
C THR A 24 3.31 14.51 0.17
N TYR A 25 2.15 14.83 -0.40
CA TYR A 25 1.86 16.12 -1.04
C TYR A 25 0.92 17.03 -0.25
N ASP A 26 -0.03 16.47 0.48
CA ASP A 26 -1.04 17.25 1.18
C ASP A 26 -0.43 18.14 2.28
N SER A 27 -1.22 19.07 2.84
CA SER A 27 -0.75 19.91 3.95
C SER A 27 -0.27 19.05 5.12
N GLY A 28 0.91 19.34 5.62
CA GLY A 28 1.61 18.50 6.58
C GLY A 28 2.32 17.30 5.98
N GLY A 29 2.32 17.15 4.65
CA GLY A 29 2.95 16.04 3.96
C GLY A 29 4.48 16.09 3.97
N TYR A 30 5.10 14.92 3.82
CA TYR A 30 6.55 14.74 3.90
C TYR A 30 7.33 15.54 2.84
N CYS A 31 6.73 15.78 1.66
CA CYS A 31 7.34 16.51 0.55
C CYS A 31 6.92 17.97 0.48
N THR A 32 6.10 18.45 1.39
CA THR A 32 5.59 19.82 1.45
C THR A 32 6.04 20.53 2.71
N ASP A 33 5.12 20.80 3.63
CA ASP A 33 5.32 21.60 4.83
C ASP A 33 5.38 20.77 6.13
N GLY A 34 5.36 19.43 6.03
CA GLY A 34 5.46 18.54 7.18
C GLY A 34 6.86 18.51 7.79
N ASP A 35 6.93 18.33 9.10
CA ASP A 35 8.18 18.06 9.81
C ASP A 35 8.62 16.61 9.53
N ARG A 36 9.56 16.45 8.59
CA ARG A 36 10.07 15.14 8.16
C ARG A 36 10.60 14.30 9.31
N GLN A 37 11.30 14.93 10.27
CA GLN A 37 11.85 14.19 11.41
C GLN A 37 10.75 13.67 12.31
N GLN A 38 9.72 14.47 12.55
CA GLN A 38 8.55 14.04 13.33
C GLN A 38 7.79 12.92 12.60
N LEU A 39 7.55 13.06 11.30
CA LEU A 39 6.87 12.07 10.49
C LEU A 39 7.61 10.73 10.46
N GLU A 40 8.94 10.75 10.27
CA GLU A 40 9.76 9.55 10.35
C GLU A 40 9.71 8.91 11.75
N THR A 41 9.70 9.71 12.81
CA THR A 41 9.57 9.22 14.19
C THR A 41 8.22 8.51 14.39
N LEU A 42 7.14 9.02 13.79
CA LEU A 42 5.83 8.35 13.84
C LEU A 42 5.87 6.99 13.14
N VAL A 43 6.51 6.89 11.98
CA VAL A 43 6.72 5.60 11.28
C VAL A 43 7.53 4.65 12.15
N GLN A 44 8.65 5.12 12.71
CA GLN A 44 9.50 4.30 13.58
C GLN A 44 8.74 3.77 14.81
N ASN A 45 7.94 4.61 15.44
CA ASN A 45 7.09 4.20 16.55
C ASN A 45 6.06 3.15 16.10
N GLY A 46 5.42 3.35 14.94
CA GLY A 46 4.46 2.40 14.38
C GLY A 46 5.08 1.03 14.11
N VAL A 47 6.29 0.99 13.52
CA VAL A 47 7.03 -0.26 13.31
C VAL A 47 7.33 -0.95 14.64
N GLN A 48 7.77 -0.19 15.66
CA GLN A 48 8.04 -0.75 16.98
C GLN A 48 6.76 -1.28 17.65
N TYR A 49 5.62 -0.58 17.51
CA TYR A 49 4.35 -1.04 18.05
C TYR A 49 3.84 -2.30 17.34
N ALA A 50 4.02 -2.41 16.02
CA ALA A 50 3.71 -3.63 15.28
C ALA A 50 4.54 -4.81 15.79
N LEU A 51 5.86 -4.62 15.96
CA LEU A 51 6.75 -5.63 16.49
C LEU A 51 6.34 -6.08 17.90
N ASN A 52 6.03 -5.14 18.80
CA ASN A 52 5.58 -5.42 20.16
C ASN A 52 4.29 -6.25 20.23
N ASN A 53 3.45 -6.15 19.20
CA ASN A 53 2.15 -6.82 19.11
C ASN A 53 2.13 -8.01 18.14
N ASP A 54 3.29 -8.47 17.65
CA ASP A 54 3.40 -9.56 16.68
C ASP A 54 2.49 -9.33 15.46
N MET A 55 2.69 -8.20 14.80
CA MET A 55 1.96 -7.76 13.61
C MET A 55 2.92 -7.40 12.48
N TYR A 56 2.49 -7.59 11.25
CA TYR A 56 3.11 -6.97 10.09
C TYR A 56 2.82 -5.47 10.05
N VAL A 57 3.70 -4.72 9.41
CA VAL A 57 3.50 -3.28 9.19
C VAL A 57 3.86 -2.91 7.76
N ILE A 58 2.96 -2.19 7.11
CA ILE A 58 3.19 -1.61 5.78
C ILE A 58 3.63 -0.16 5.99
N ILE A 59 4.81 0.20 5.47
CA ILE A 59 5.26 1.59 5.36
C ILE A 59 4.85 2.08 3.99
N ASP A 60 3.84 2.93 3.93
CA ASP A 60 3.23 3.41 2.70
C ASP A 60 3.68 4.83 2.35
N TRP A 61 4.19 5.00 1.14
CA TRP A 61 4.41 6.29 0.50
C TRP A 61 3.11 6.74 -0.15
N HIS A 62 2.33 7.53 0.60
CA HIS A 62 0.94 7.83 0.31
C HIS A 62 0.78 8.88 -0.80
N VAL A 63 1.09 8.48 -2.03
CA VAL A 63 0.82 9.26 -3.25
C VAL A 63 -0.69 9.34 -3.45
N LEU A 64 -1.24 10.54 -3.57
CA LEU A 64 -2.66 10.76 -3.81
C LEU A 64 -2.88 12.03 -4.66
N ASN A 65 -2.81 13.22 -4.04
CA ASN A 65 -3.17 14.47 -4.70
C ASN A 65 -2.13 14.96 -5.71
N GLU A 66 -0.87 14.57 -5.64
CA GLU A 66 0.13 14.79 -6.68
C GLU A 66 -0.09 13.92 -7.93
N GLY A 67 -0.78 12.79 -7.78
CA GLY A 67 -1.19 11.87 -8.84
C GLY A 67 -0.08 11.03 -9.44
N ASN A 68 0.99 11.64 -9.95
CA ASN A 68 2.12 10.92 -10.54
C ASN A 68 3.25 10.75 -9.51
N PRO A 69 3.64 9.50 -9.16
CA PRO A 69 4.66 9.22 -8.14
C PRO A 69 6.05 9.77 -8.49
N ASN A 70 6.33 10.01 -9.78
CA ASN A 70 7.61 10.55 -10.22
C ASN A 70 7.89 11.97 -9.73
N ARG A 71 6.86 12.69 -9.29
CA ARG A 71 7.00 14.06 -8.78
C ARG A 71 8.01 14.17 -7.64
N TYR A 72 8.07 13.16 -6.79
CA TYR A 72 8.96 13.14 -5.61
C TYR A 72 9.84 11.88 -5.55
N SER A 73 10.20 11.31 -6.69
CA SER A 73 10.98 10.07 -6.78
C SER A 73 12.31 10.14 -6.02
N ASP A 74 13.04 11.26 -6.09
CA ASP A 74 14.32 11.42 -5.38
C ASP A 74 14.15 11.46 -3.86
N VAL A 75 13.04 12.05 -3.38
CA VAL A 75 12.72 12.07 -1.96
C VAL A 75 12.30 10.68 -1.50
N ALA A 76 11.49 9.97 -2.29
CA ALA A 76 11.06 8.59 -2.03
C ALA A 76 12.27 7.64 -1.96
N LYS A 77 13.22 7.73 -2.90
CA LYS A 77 14.47 6.94 -2.87
C LYS A 77 15.21 7.13 -1.55
N THR A 78 15.37 8.38 -1.12
CA THR A 78 16.07 8.71 0.13
C THR A 78 15.34 8.17 1.35
N PHE A 79 14.02 8.33 1.39
CA PHE A 79 13.15 7.83 2.47
C PHE A 79 13.22 6.30 2.56
N PHE A 80 12.99 5.60 1.46
CA PHE A 80 13.00 4.14 1.46
C PHE A 80 14.38 3.54 1.70
N ALA A 81 15.46 4.16 1.20
CA ALA A 81 16.83 3.73 1.53
C ALA A 81 17.07 3.78 3.05
N LYS A 82 16.61 4.85 3.72
CA LYS A 82 16.72 5.01 5.17
C LYS A 82 15.88 3.97 5.92
N MET A 83 14.63 3.76 5.51
CA MET A 83 13.75 2.76 6.13
C MET A 83 14.30 1.34 5.93
N ALA A 84 14.73 1.00 4.71
CA ALA A 84 15.30 -0.31 4.41
C ALA A 84 16.62 -0.56 5.17
N GLN A 85 17.48 0.45 5.29
CA GLN A 85 18.69 0.34 6.09
C GLN A 85 18.38 0.06 7.57
N GLN A 86 17.35 0.70 8.09
CA GLN A 86 16.96 0.56 9.50
C GLN A 86 16.30 -0.78 9.80
N TYR A 87 15.50 -1.31 8.84
CA TYR A 87 14.63 -2.45 9.06
C TYR A 87 15.02 -3.72 8.29
N ALA A 88 16.18 -3.77 7.63
CA ALA A 88 16.63 -4.93 6.85
C ALA A 88 16.65 -6.27 7.61
N SER A 89 16.72 -6.25 8.93
CA SER A 89 16.67 -7.45 9.79
C SER A 89 15.28 -7.76 10.34
N TYR A 90 14.27 -6.98 9.97
CA TYR A 90 12.89 -7.12 10.44
C TYR A 90 12.06 -7.85 9.38
N ASN A 91 11.56 -9.02 9.71
CA ASN A 91 10.78 -9.84 8.78
C ASN A 91 9.27 -9.51 8.78
N ASN A 92 8.86 -8.47 9.48
CA ASN A 92 7.48 -8.00 9.59
C ASN A 92 7.23 -6.65 8.88
N VAL A 93 8.24 -6.08 8.21
CA VAL A 93 8.11 -4.80 7.49
C VAL A 93 7.86 -5.05 6.01
N ILE A 94 6.86 -4.38 5.46
CA ILE A 94 6.47 -4.37 4.05
C ILE A 94 6.57 -2.94 3.56
N TYR A 95 7.10 -2.71 2.36
CA TYR A 95 7.20 -1.37 1.77
C TYR A 95 6.18 -1.20 0.66
N GLU A 96 5.27 -0.24 0.81
CA GLU A 96 4.36 0.18 -0.25
C GLU A 96 4.91 1.47 -0.88
N ILE A 97 5.50 1.34 -2.07
CA ILE A 97 6.25 2.45 -2.66
C ILE A 97 5.36 3.50 -3.32
N CYS A 98 4.08 3.21 -3.52
CA CYS A 98 3.13 4.15 -4.12
C CYS A 98 1.70 3.72 -3.78
N ASN A 99 0.94 4.57 -3.07
CA ASN A 99 -0.45 4.32 -2.70
C ASN A 99 -1.40 4.28 -3.92
N GLU A 100 -1.73 5.45 -4.47
CA GLU A 100 -2.78 5.59 -5.48
C GLU A 100 -2.35 6.48 -6.65
N PRO A 101 -1.56 5.96 -7.60
CA PRO A 101 -1.29 6.69 -8.84
C PRO A 101 -2.60 7.07 -9.55
N CYS A 102 -2.78 8.35 -9.83
CA CYS A 102 -4.04 8.87 -10.37
C CYS A 102 -3.81 10.09 -11.27
N LYS A 103 -4.88 10.82 -11.61
CA LYS A 103 -4.82 12.07 -12.40
C LYS A 103 -4.04 11.93 -13.72
N GLY A 104 -4.19 10.79 -14.39
CA GLY A 104 -3.56 10.50 -15.68
C GLY A 104 -2.17 9.89 -15.59
N ALA A 105 -1.69 9.53 -14.39
CA ALA A 105 -0.50 8.69 -14.24
C ALA A 105 -0.75 7.33 -14.91
N THR A 106 0.16 6.92 -15.79
CA THR A 106 0.09 5.68 -16.54
C THR A 106 0.86 4.56 -15.82
N TRP A 107 0.62 3.31 -16.24
CA TRP A 107 1.44 2.19 -15.76
C TRP A 107 2.92 2.37 -16.11
N GLY A 108 3.23 2.96 -17.28
CA GLY A 108 4.61 3.30 -17.63
C GLY A 108 5.26 4.29 -16.67
N ASP A 109 4.52 5.28 -16.17
CA ASP A 109 5.01 6.21 -15.15
C ASP A 109 5.31 5.48 -13.84
N VAL A 110 4.41 4.58 -13.42
CA VAL A 110 4.58 3.78 -12.19
C VAL A 110 5.77 2.83 -12.32
N LYS A 111 5.92 2.15 -13.46
CA LYS A 111 7.09 1.26 -13.70
C LYS A 111 8.40 2.03 -13.69
N PHE A 112 8.44 3.21 -14.30
CA PHE A 112 9.61 4.07 -14.26
C PHE A 112 9.96 4.46 -12.81
N TYR A 113 8.98 4.93 -12.04
CA TYR A 113 9.13 5.22 -10.63
C TYR A 113 9.64 4.01 -9.83
N ALA A 114 9.03 2.85 -10.03
CA ALA A 114 9.43 1.62 -9.36
C ALA A 114 10.88 1.24 -9.69
N SER A 115 11.31 1.41 -10.94
CA SER A 115 12.70 1.14 -11.37
C SER A 115 13.73 2.04 -10.67
N GLU A 116 13.32 3.23 -10.24
CA GLU A 116 14.17 4.17 -9.50
C GLU A 116 14.18 3.89 -7.99
N VAL A 117 13.04 3.48 -7.41
CA VAL A 117 12.89 3.35 -5.95
C VAL A 117 13.28 1.96 -5.45
N ILE A 118 12.90 0.88 -6.15
CA ILE A 118 13.18 -0.50 -5.71
C ILE A 118 14.67 -0.74 -5.46
N PRO A 119 15.62 -0.29 -6.31
CA PRO A 119 17.05 -0.45 -6.05
C PRO A 119 17.50 0.17 -4.72
N SER A 120 16.88 1.27 -4.29
CA SER A 120 17.18 1.93 -3.01
C SER A 120 16.83 1.04 -1.82
N ILE A 121 15.69 0.31 -1.90
CA ILE A 121 15.30 -0.68 -0.89
C ILE A 121 16.24 -1.90 -0.96
N ARG A 122 16.39 -2.48 -2.14
CA ARG A 122 17.16 -3.72 -2.37
C ARG A 122 18.64 -3.61 -2.04
N SER A 123 19.19 -2.38 -1.99
CA SER A 123 20.58 -2.16 -1.55
C SER A 123 20.80 -2.52 -0.06
N TYR A 124 19.74 -2.50 0.75
CA TYR A 124 19.78 -2.80 2.18
C TYR A 124 18.95 -4.03 2.56
N ASP A 125 17.76 -4.16 2.00
CA ASP A 125 16.79 -5.22 2.30
C ASP A 125 16.47 -5.98 1.00
N LYS A 126 17.10 -7.16 0.87
CA LYS A 126 17.04 -7.95 -0.36
C LYS A 126 15.73 -8.73 -0.49
N ASP A 127 15.09 -9.07 0.63
CA ASP A 127 14.02 -10.03 0.69
C ASP A 127 12.65 -9.41 1.07
N ALA A 128 12.61 -8.12 1.42
CA ALA A 128 11.38 -7.45 1.77
C ALA A 128 10.29 -7.58 0.70
N VAL A 129 9.05 -7.70 1.13
CA VAL A 129 7.90 -7.55 0.24
C VAL A 129 7.73 -6.09 -0.13
N ILE A 130 7.63 -5.80 -1.43
CA ILE A 130 7.37 -4.47 -1.96
C ILE A 130 6.02 -4.47 -2.67
N LEU A 131 5.15 -3.56 -2.24
CA LEU A 131 3.84 -3.32 -2.86
C LEU A 131 3.96 -2.12 -3.80
N ILE A 132 3.35 -2.26 -4.98
CA ILE A 132 3.35 -1.23 -6.02
C ILE A 132 1.91 -0.86 -6.34
N GLY A 133 1.52 0.39 -6.12
CA GLY A 133 0.24 0.94 -6.53
C GLY A 133 0.05 0.87 -8.04
N THR A 134 -1.17 0.59 -8.49
CA THR A 134 -1.50 0.57 -9.91
C THR A 134 -2.25 1.84 -10.32
N PRO A 135 -2.31 2.21 -11.60
CA PRO A 135 -3.01 3.43 -12.02
C PRO A 135 -4.49 3.46 -11.61
N ASN A 136 -5.09 4.65 -11.76
CA ASN A 136 -6.51 4.86 -11.53
C ASN A 136 -6.92 4.54 -10.09
N TRP A 137 -6.19 5.11 -9.09
CA TRP A 137 -6.38 4.86 -7.66
C TRP A 137 -6.25 3.38 -7.29
N SER A 138 -5.17 2.78 -7.70
CA SER A 138 -4.85 1.36 -7.47
C SER A 138 -5.96 0.39 -7.91
N ARG A 139 -6.56 0.63 -9.11
CA ARG A 139 -7.62 -0.22 -9.67
C ARG A 139 -7.25 -0.91 -10.98
N ASP A 140 -6.16 -0.50 -11.63
CA ASP A 140 -5.82 -1.00 -12.97
C ASP A 140 -4.72 -2.08 -12.89
N VAL A 141 -4.97 -3.12 -12.08
CA VAL A 141 -4.06 -4.29 -11.96
C VAL A 141 -3.90 -5.06 -13.27
N ASP A 142 -4.85 -4.95 -14.20
CA ASP A 142 -4.77 -5.54 -15.53
C ASP A 142 -3.66 -4.93 -16.40
N GLU A 143 -3.25 -3.70 -16.14
CA GLU A 143 -2.07 -3.11 -16.80
C GLU A 143 -0.77 -3.77 -16.31
N ALA A 144 -0.69 -4.07 -14.99
CA ALA A 144 0.44 -4.78 -14.43
C ALA A 144 0.54 -6.23 -14.92
N VAL A 145 -0.60 -6.90 -15.18
CA VAL A 145 -0.61 -8.24 -15.81
C VAL A 145 0.06 -8.24 -17.18
N LYS A 146 -0.22 -7.21 -18.00
CA LYS A 146 0.31 -7.10 -19.37
C LYS A 146 1.81 -6.87 -19.42
N ASP A 147 2.34 -6.16 -18.44
CA ASP A 147 3.74 -5.73 -18.41
C ASP A 147 4.25 -5.58 -16.97
N PRO A 148 4.42 -6.70 -16.24
CA PRO A 148 4.82 -6.65 -14.83
C PRO A 148 6.23 -6.07 -14.63
N VAL A 149 6.52 -5.63 -13.42
CA VAL A 149 7.88 -5.28 -12.99
C VAL A 149 8.69 -6.58 -12.89
N THR A 150 9.84 -6.61 -13.56
CA THR A 150 10.71 -7.78 -13.63
C THR A 150 12.11 -7.50 -13.05
N GLY A 151 12.86 -8.55 -12.75
CA GLY A 151 14.23 -8.42 -12.22
C GLY A 151 14.32 -8.27 -10.70
N TYR A 152 13.20 -8.37 -10.00
CA TYR A 152 13.13 -8.36 -8.53
C TYR A 152 12.16 -9.42 -8.04
N ASP A 153 12.50 -10.04 -6.92
CA ASP A 153 11.63 -10.96 -6.19
C ASP A 153 10.77 -10.21 -5.17
N ASN A 154 9.70 -10.88 -4.68
CA ASN A 154 8.81 -10.38 -3.63
C ASN A 154 8.14 -9.04 -3.99
N ILE A 155 7.73 -8.88 -5.24
CA ILE A 155 6.94 -7.75 -5.70
C ILE A 155 5.47 -8.15 -5.74
N MET A 156 4.59 -7.31 -5.19
CA MET A 156 3.14 -7.46 -5.29
C MET A 156 2.51 -6.15 -5.79
N TYR A 157 1.29 -6.26 -6.32
CA TYR A 157 0.58 -5.14 -6.93
C TYR A 157 -0.67 -4.82 -6.12
N THR A 158 -0.91 -3.54 -5.84
CA THR A 158 -2.06 -3.19 -5.02
C THR A 158 -3.32 -3.01 -5.84
N LEU A 159 -4.42 -3.49 -5.28
CA LEU A 159 -5.77 -3.14 -5.70
C LEU A 159 -6.51 -2.54 -4.51
N HIS A 160 -7.15 -1.37 -4.74
CA HIS A 160 -7.99 -0.69 -3.75
C HIS A 160 -9.45 -0.76 -4.16
N PHE A 161 -10.34 -0.94 -3.20
CA PHE A 161 -11.78 -0.88 -3.45
C PHE A 161 -12.56 -0.30 -2.28
N TYR A 162 -13.72 0.26 -2.61
CA TYR A 162 -14.73 0.69 -1.65
C TYR A 162 -16.04 0.00 -2.02
N ALA A 163 -16.53 -0.87 -1.14
CA ALA A 163 -17.54 -1.87 -1.48
C ALA A 163 -18.88 -1.27 -1.89
N ALA A 164 -19.25 -0.08 -1.41
CA ALA A 164 -20.48 0.57 -1.86
C ALA A 164 -20.38 1.15 -3.29
N THR A 165 -19.15 1.41 -3.79
CA THR A 165 -18.92 1.96 -5.13
C THR A 165 -18.46 0.90 -6.14
N HIS A 166 -17.48 0.08 -5.76
CA HIS A 166 -16.81 -0.85 -6.64
C HIS A 166 -17.45 -2.24 -6.54
N LYS A 167 -18.00 -2.70 -7.64
CA LYS A 167 -18.82 -3.92 -7.71
C LYS A 167 -18.16 -4.97 -8.60
N GLU A 168 -18.99 -5.76 -9.26
CA GLU A 168 -18.61 -6.92 -10.05
C GLU A 168 -17.51 -6.64 -11.10
N ASP A 169 -17.56 -5.48 -11.75
CA ASP A 169 -16.56 -5.12 -12.77
C ASP A 169 -15.13 -5.12 -12.20
N LEU A 170 -14.93 -4.52 -11.03
CA LEU A 170 -13.61 -4.51 -10.39
C LEU A 170 -13.27 -5.86 -9.77
N GLN A 171 -14.27 -6.59 -9.24
CA GLN A 171 -14.07 -7.98 -8.78
C GLN A 171 -13.62 -8.89 -9.92
N ASN A 172 -14.22 -8.76 -11.10
CA ASN A 172 -13.82 -9.53 -12.28
C ASN A 172 -12.41 -9.16 -12.78
N LYS A 173 -12.04 -7.88 -12.70
CA LYS A 173 -10.68 -7.44 -12.98
C LYS A 173 -9.67 -8.09 -12.02
N LEU A 174 -9.95 -8.10 -10.70
CA LEU A 174 -9.12 -8.78 -9.71
C LEU A 174 -8.99 -10.27 -10.01
N LYS A 175 -10.11 -10.97 -10.25
CA LYS A 175 -10.12 -12.40 -10.58
C LYS A 175 -9.23 -12.69 -11.79
N SER A 176 -9.43 -11.94 -12.88
CA SER A 176 -8.65 -12.12 -14.11
C SER A 176 -7.15 -11.92 -13.89
N ALA A 177 -6.79 -10.94 -13.07
CA ALA A 177 -5.39 -10.68 -12.77
C ALA A 177 -4.79 -11.78 -11.86
N ALA A 178 -5.52 -12.23 -10.85
CA ALA A 178 -5.09 -13.32 -9.98
C ALA A 178 -4.99 -14.66 -10.74
N ASP A 179 -5.95 -14.97 -11.61
CA ASP A 179 -5.93 -16.16 -12.47
C ASP A 179 -4.75 -16.15 -13.46
N ALA A 180 -4.29 -14.96 -13.86
CA ALA A 180 -3.09 -14.77 -14.65
C ALA A 180 -1.78 -14.94 -13.84
N GLY A 181 -1.88 -15.15 -12.52
CA GLY A 181 -0.74 -15.33 -11.62
C GLY A 181 -0.12 -14.04 -11.10
N LEU A 182 -0.81 -12.88 -11.24
CA LEU A 182 -0.32 -11.64 -10.66
C LEU A 182 -0.42 -11.69 -9.14
N PRO A 183 0.66 -11.46 -8.38
CA PRO A 183 0.60 -11.37 -6.92
C PRO A 183 -0.07 -10.05 -6.51
N ILE A 184 -1.28 -10.15 -5.95
CA ILE A 184 -2.11 -9.00 -5.56
C ILE A 184 -2.16 -8.88 -4.05
N PHE A 185 -2.13 -7.64 -3.55
CA PHE A 185 -2.39 -7.27 -2.18
C PHE A 185 -3.43 -6.14 -2.15
N VAL A 186 -4.47 -6.25 -1.36
CA VAL A 186 -5.43 -5.17 -1.14
C VAL A 186 -4.95 -4.35 0.07
N SER A 187 -4.09 -3.37 -0.18
CA SER A 187 -3.49 -2.56 0.88
C SER A 187 -4.43 -1.49 1.44
N GLU A 188 -5.57 -1.27 0.77
CA GLU A 188 -6.62 -0.38 1.24
C GLU A 188 -8.00 -0.85 0.74
N PHE A 189 -8.98 -0.92 1.64
CA PHE A 189 -10.38 -1.05 1.26
C PHE A 189 -11.32 -0.41 2.27
N GLY A 190 -12.50 -0.01 1.82
CA GLY A 190 -13.59 0.44 2.67
C GLY A 190 -14.90 -0.27 2.36
N ILE A 191 -15.81 -0.32 3.33
CA ILE A 191 -17.17 -0.89 3.14
C ILE A 191 -18.19 0.17 2.71
N CYS A 192 -17.80 1.45 2.74
CA CYS A 192 -18.57 2.62 2.32
C CYS A 192 -18.35 2.94 0.83
N SER A 193 -18.81 4.12 0.40
CA SER A 193 -18.50 4.68 -0.92
C SER A 193 -17.07 5.23 -1.01
N ALA A 194 -16.56 5.38 -2.24
CA ALA A 194 -15.18 5.74 -2.52
C ALA A 194 -14.75 7.13 -2.06
N ASP A 195 -15.69 7.98 -1.65
CA ASP A 195 -15.40 9.26 -0.99
C ASP A 195 -15.08 9.13 0.51
N GLY A 196 -15.17 7.91 1.04
CA GLY A 196 -14.89 7.60 2.44
C GLY A 196 -16.02 7.96 3.42
N ASN A 197 -17.13 8.57 2.96
CA ASN A 197 -18.18 9.13 3.82
C ASN A 197 -19.61 8.65 3.52
N GLY A 198 -19.78 7.83 2.51
CA GLY A 198 -21.10 7.36 2.08
C GLY A 198 -21.68 6.23 2.93
N GLN A 199 -22.83 5.76 2.49
CA GLN A 199 -23.45 4.60 3.12
C GLN A 199 -22.57 3.35 2.96
N VAL A 200 -22.61 2.49 3.95
CA VAL A 200 -21.96 1.17 3.90
C VAL A 200 -22.84 0.19 3.10
N ASP A 201 -22.18 -0.72 2.38
CA ASP A 201 -22.82 -1.82 1.66
C ASP A 201 -22.24 -3.14 2.18
N ILE A 202 -22.92 -3.70 3.16
CA ILE A 202 -22.49 -4.93 3.85
C ILE A 202 -22.52 -6.13 2.91
N ASP A 203 -23.52 -6.24 2.04
CA ASP A 203 -23.63 -7.39 1.12
C ASP A 203 -22.47 -7.37 0.10
N SER A 204 -22.18 -6.21 -0.45
CA SER A 204 -21.03 -6.03 -1.34
C SER A 204 -19.69 -6.25 -0.61
N ALA A 205 -19.56 -5.75 0.63
CA ALA A 205 -18.37 -5.98 1.44
C ALA A 205 -18.14 -7.49 1.68
N ASN A 206 -19.19 -8.22 2.07
CA ASN A 206 -19.11 -9.68 2.25
C ASN A 206 -18.74 -10.40 0.96
N SER A 207 -19.25 -9.96 -0.20
CA SER A 207 -18.87 -10.50 -1.51
C SER A 207 -17.38 -10.29 -1.79
N TRP A 208 -16.87 -9.08 -1.52
CA TRP A 208 -15.44 -8.77 -1.66
C TRP A 208 -14.56 -9.63 -0.75
N ILE A 209 -14.87 -9.70 0.54
CA ILE A 209 -14.07 -10.50 1.51
C ILE A 209 -14.07 -11.97 1.13
N SER A 210 -15.24 -12.53 0.77
CA SER A 210 -15.34 -13.93 0.31
C SER A 210 -14.48 -14.18 -0.93
N LEU A 211 -14.43 -13.22 -1.85
CA LEU A 211 -13.57 -13.30 -3.04
C LEU A 211 -12.09 -13.30 -2.65
N LEU A 212 -11.66 -12.34 -1.82
CA LEU A 212 -10.26 -12.24 -1.39
C LEU A 212 -9.81 -13.50 -0.66
N ASP A 213 -10.63 -14.02 0.26
CA ASP A 213 -10.36 -15.25 1.00
C ASP A 213 -10.24 -16.45 0.04
N SER A 214 -11.09 -16.54 -0.99
CA SER A 214 -11.04 -17.64 -1.96
C SER A 214 -9.76 -17.67 -2.80
N TYR A 215 -9.11 -16.53 -2.99
CA TYR A 215 -7.83 -16.39 -3.68
C TYR A 215 -6.62 -16.31 -2.74
N GLY A 216 -6.83 -16.29 -1.42
CA GLY A 216 -5.78 -16.11 -0.42
C GLY A 216 -5.10 -14.73 -0.51
N ILE A 217 -5.84 -13.71 -0.93
CA ILE A 217 -5.35 -12.33 -1.06
C ILE A 217 -5.47 -11.62 0.28
N SER A 218 -4.36 -11.07 0.76
CA SER A 218 -4.33 -10.25 1.98
C SER A 218 -4.97 -8.89 1.77
N TYR A 219 -5.58 -8.35 2.84
CA TYR A 219 -6.28 -7.06 2.76
C TYR A 219 -6.17 -6.25 4.05
N VAL A 220 -6.21 -4.92 3.92
CA VAL A 220 -6.15 -3.95 5.02
C VAL A 220 -7.33 -2.99 4.91
N CYS A 221 -8.09 -2.87 5.98
CA CYS A 221 -9.22 -1.94 6.05
C CYS A 221 -8.71 -0.52 6.24
N TRP A 222 -9.24 0.41 5.43
CA TRP A 222 -9.10 1.84 5.66
C TRP A 222 -10.02 2.29 6.80
N ASN A 223 -9.59 3.27 7.60
CA ASN A 223 -10.35 3.78 8.75
C ASN A 223 -11.63 4.55 8.35
#